data_8b4f4e2efed392e94023873c3e2758ac
#
_entry.id   8b4f4e2efed392e94023873c3e2758ac
#
_cell.length_a   1.000
_cell.length_b   1.000
_cell.length_c   1.000
_cell.angle_alpha   90.00
_cell.angle_beta   90.00
_cell.angle_gamma   90.00
#
_symmetry.space_group_name_H-M   'P 1'
#
loop_
_entity.id
_entity.type
_entity.pdbx_description
1 polymer ?
#
loop_
_entity_poly.entity_id
_entity_poly.type
_entity_poly.pdbx_seq_one_letter_code
_entity_poly.pdbx_strand_id
1 'polypeptide(L)'
;MKFGMPTLLELETLEENVALAQRLGLSFVEINCNVPQFQVDRMDARQLRQLTETTGIEFTFHLDEYMSITDPNPKIAQAYLASVLESIALAKEAGITSMTMHLINGVVFTLPHKKVYVYEKYPEYYLSLMRIFRDEVTQAIGDSPVRLNLENVGGFADYMRQGLDVLLESPVIGLTYDCGHNHRYHRVDWDFLEGHADRIAHMHIHDCKGQQDHLPFGDGDIDLLKELRFVEKHCPRAVIEVKTAEALEVTVRRLPRYQTKER
;
A
#
# COMPACT_ATOMS: atom_id res chain seq x y z
N MET A 1 -15.36 7.58 5.03
CA MET A 1 -14.26 6.69 4.57
C MET A 1 -14.85 5.47 3.88
N LYS A 2 -14.33 5.07 2.70
CA LYS A 2 -14.70 3.83 2.02
C LYS A 2 -13.86 2.67 2.58
N PHE A 3 -14.45 1.48 2.73
CA PHE A 3 -13.71 0.27 3.10
C PHE A 3 -13.66 -0.71 1.93
N GLY A 4 -12.52 -1.36 1.77
CA GLY A 4 -12.26 -2.38 0.77
C GLY A 4 -11.59 -3.60 1.36
N MET A 5 -11.22 -4.54 0.48
CA MET A 5 -10.52 -5.77 0.82
C MET A 5 -9.37 -6.00 -0.16
N PRO A 6 -8.30 -6.72 0.22
CA PRO A 6 -7.32 -7.20 -0.76
C PRO A 6 -7.92 -8.36 -1.58
N THR A 7 -7.37 -8.65 -2.75
CA THR A 7 -7.61 -9.95 -3.40
C THR A 7 -7.10 -11.06 -2.50
N LEU A 8 -7.91 -12.11 -2.33
CA LEU A 8 -7.60 -13.24 -1.45
C LEU A 8 -7.08 -14.44 -2.27
N LEU A 9 -6.06 -15.12 -1.76
CA LEU A 9 -5.51 -16.34 -2.39
C LEU A 9 -6.51 -17.51 -2.45
N GLU A 10 -7.57 -17.46 -1.65
CA GLU A 10 -8.66 -18.43 -1.67
C GLU A 10 -9.58 -18.30 -2.88
N LEU A 11 -9.50 -17.16 -3.59
CA LEU A 11 -10.35 -16.81 -4.74
C LEU A 11 -9.48 -16.74 -5.99
N GLU A 12 -9.89 -17.52 -7.01
CA GLU A 12 -9.08 -17.70 -8.22
C GLU A 12 -9.24 -16.54 -9.22
N THR A 13 -10.40 -15.86 -9.19
CA THR A 13 -10.74 -14.84 -10.19
C THR A 13 -11.01 -13.48 -9.53
N LEU A 14 -10.92 -12.43 -10.34
CA LEU A 14 -11.26 -11.08 -9.90
C LEU A 14 -12.76 -10.97 -9.63
N GLU A 15 -13.59 -11.64 -10.44
CA GLU A 15 -15.04 -11.67 -10.29
C GLU A 15 -15.47 -12.30 -8.96
N GLU A 16 -14.79 -13.34 -8.49
CA GLU A 16 -15.05 -13.93 -7.18
C GLU A 16 -14.71 -12.97 -6.03
N ASN A 17 -13.58 -12.23 -6.15
CA ASN A 17 -13.22 -11.19 -5.20
C ASN A 17 -14.25 -10.05 -5.19
N VAL A 18 -14.70 -9.61 -6.36
CA VAL A 18 -15.75 -8.59 -6.52
C VAL A 18 -17.06 -9.07 -5.90
N ALA A 19 -17.48 -10.31 -6.16
CA ALA A 19 -18.69 -10.88 -5.59
C ALA A 19 -18.64 -10.95 -4.05
N LEU A 20 -17.45 -11.28 -3.49
CA LEU A 20 -17.25 -11.26 -2.03
C LEU A 20 -17.36 -9.84 -1.49
N ALA A 21 -16.71 -8.86 -2.13
CA ALA A 21 -16.77 -7.45 -1.73
C ALA A 21 -18.22 -6.92 -1.74
N GLN A 22 -18.99 -7.22 -2.81
CA GLN A 22 -20.41 -6.85 -2.90
C GLN A 22 -21.25 -7.49 -1.78
N ARG A 23 -21.08 -8.79 -1.53
CA ARG A 23 -21.78 -9.52 -0.47
C ARG A 23 -21.53 -8.93 0.92
N LEU A 24 -20.33 -8.41 1.14
CA LEU A 24 -19.92 -7.82 2.41
C LEU A 24 -20.18 -6.31 2.50
N GLY A 25 -20.72 -5.68 1.44
CA GLY A 25 -21.00 -4.24 1.40
C GLY A 25 -19.73 -3.38 1.38
N LEU A 26 -18.62 -3.92 0.88
CA LEU A 26 -17.37 -3.18 0.69
C LEU A 26 -17.41 -2.38 -0.61
N SER A 27 -16.61 -1.32 -0.69
CA SER A 27 -16.65 -0.35 -1.79
C SER A 27 -15.63 -0.62 -2.87
N PHE A 28 -14.54 -1.33 -2.56
CA PHE A 28 -13.46 -1.57 -3.51
C PHE A 28 -12.67 -2.84 -3.19
N VAL A 29 -11.93 -3.32 -4.19
CA VAL A 29 -10.96 -4.41 -4.07
C VAL A 29 -9.57 -3.88 -4.40
N GLU A 30 -8.61 -4.12 -3.54
CA GLU A 30 -7.20 -3.89 -3.80
C GLU A 30 -6.59 -5.13 -4.46
N ILE A 31 -6.18 -4.98 -5.71
CA ILE A 31 -5.60 -6.05 -6.50
C ILE A 31 -4.13 -6.23 -6.09
N ASN A 32 -3.78 -7.41 -5.58
CA ASN A 32 -2.41 -7.75 -5.21
C ASN A 32 -1.65 -8.29 -6.44
N CYS A 33 -0.73 -7.47 -6.97
CA CYS A 33 0.05 -7.79 -8.15
C CYS A 33 1.13 -8.88 -7.92
N ASN A 34 1.35 -9.35 -6.68
CA ASN A 34 2.20 -10.54 -6.45
C ASN A 34 1.56 -11.84 -6.98
N VAL A 35 0.25 -11.84 -7.19
CA VAL A 35 -0.48 -13.03 -7.64
C VAL A 35 -0.36 -13.15 -9.17
N PRO A 36 0.13 -14.28 -9.73
CA PRO A 36 0.46 -14.39 -11.16
C PRO A 36 -0.65 -14.01 -12.14
N GLN A 37 -1.92 -14.29 -11.79
CA GLN A 37 -3.06 -13.90 -12.64
C GLN A 37 -3.39 -12.41 -12.57
N PHE A 38 -2.89 -11.70 -11.56
CA PHE A 38 -3.11 -10.27 -11.33
C PHE A 38 -1.86 -9.42 -11.63
N GLN A 39 -0.88 -9.99 -12.30
CA GLN A 39 0.25 -9.23 -12.83
C GLN A 39 -0.24 -8.23 -13.89
N VAL A 40 0.43 -7.08 -13.94
CA VAL A 40 0.02 -5.94 -14.77
C VAL A 40 -0.12 -6.29 -16.26
N ASP A 41 0.79 -7.12 -16.78
CA ASP A 41 0.79 -7.59 -18.15
C ASP A 41 -0.35 -8.58 -18.50
N ARG A 42 -1.10 -9.04 -17.49
CA ARG A 42 -2.22 -10.00 -17.63
C ARG A 42 -3.58 -9.37 -17.41
N MET A 43 -3.62 -8.15 -16.93
CA MET A 43 -4.86 -7.44 -16.66
C MET A 43 -5.31 -6.61 -17.85
N ASP A 44 -6.61 -6.61 -18.12
CA ASP A 44 -7.23 -5.78 -19.15
C ASP A 44 -7.96 -4.59 -18.50
N ALA A 45 -7.52 -3.37 -18.82
CA ALA A 45 -8.13 -2.13 -18.35
C ALA A 45 -9.63 -2.02 -18.67
N ARG A 46 -10.08 -2.57 -19.82
CA ARG A 46 -11.49 -2.57 -20.20
C ARG A 46 -12.32 -3.48 -19.32
N GLN A 47 -11.79 -4.67 -18.97
CA GLN A 47 -12.44 -5.59 -18.03
C GLN A 47 -12.58 -4.94 -16.66
N LEU A 48 -11.53 -4.28 -16.14
CA LEU A 48 -11.56 -3.59 -14.86
C LEU A 48 -12.63 -2.47 -14.85
N ARG A 49 -12.68 -1.64 -15.90
CA ARG A 49 -13.72 -0.62 -16.04
C ARG A 49 -15.13 -1.23 -16.10
N GLN A 50 -15.31 -2.27 -16.92
CA GLN A 50 -16.60 -2.94 -17.05
C GLN A 50 -17.07 -3.52 -15.71
N LEU A 51 -16.18 -4.15 -14.95
CA LEU A 51 -16.51 -4.64 -13.60
C LEU A 51 -16.91 -3.49 -12.68
N THR A 52 -16.18 -2.38 -12.67
CA THR A 52 -16.56 -1.20 -11.88
C THR A 52 -17.93 -0.65 -12.28
N GLU A 53 -18.19 -0.50 -13.58
CA GLU A 53 -19.47 0.04 -14.10
C GLU A 53 -20.66 -0.86 -13.78
N THR A 54 -20.48 -2.17 -13.84
CA THR A 54 -21.57 -3.14 -13.64
C THR A 54 -21.82 -3.49 -12.18
N THR A 55 -20.80 -3.40 -11.33
CA THR A 55 -20.88 -3.87 -9.94
C THR A 55 -20.84 -2.73 -8.91
N GLY A 56 -20.35 -1.55 -9.30
CA GLY A 56 -20.09 -0.43 -8.40
C GLY A 56 -18.83 -0.62 -7.53
N ILE A 57 -18.09 -1.73 -7.67
CA ILE A 57 -16.85 -1.99 -6.95
C ILE A 57 -15.68 -1.30 -7.67
N GLU A 58 -15.00 -0.39 -6.95
CA GLU A 58 -13.78 0.26 -7.44
C GLU A 58 -12.57 -0.66 -7.26
N PHE A 59 -11.44 -0.31 -7.92
CA PHE A 59 -10.18 -1.02 -7.75
C PHE A 59 -9.07 -0.09 -7.28
N THR A 60 -8.12 -0.65 -6.53
CA THR A 60 -6.80 -0.09 -6.25
C THR A 60 -5.75 -1.16 -6.55
N PHE A 61 -4.47 -0.76 -6.70
CA PHE A 61 -3.38 -1.70 -6.87
C PHE A 61 -2.49 -1.76 -5.63
N HIS A 62 -2.11 -2.95 -5.23
CA HIS A 62 -0.94 -3.22 -4.42
C HIS A 62 0.13 -3.83 -5.32
N LEU A 63 1.20 -3.07 -5.59
CA LEU A 63 2.28 -3.51 -6.48
C LEU A 63 3.09 -4.64 -5.83
N ASP A 64 4.00 -5.26 -6.59
CA ASP A 64 4.83 -6.34 -6.10
C ASP A 64 5.64 -5.91 -4.86
N GLU A 65 5.57 -6.69 -3.79
CA GLU A 65 6.15 -6.36 -2.48
C GLU A 65 7.68 -6.24 -2.50
N TYR A 66 8.34 -6.94 -3.42
CA TYR A 66 9.80 -7.02 -3.49
C TYR A 66 10.43 -6.08 -4.54
N MET A 67 9.68 -5.12 -5.07
CA MET A 67 10.21 -4.15 -6.03
C MET A 67 11.32 -3.30 -5.42
N SER A 68 12.56 -3.54 -5.85
CA SER A 68 13.73 -2.78 -5.43
C SER A 68 14.04 -1.67 -6.44
N ILE A 69 13.29 -0.57 -6.37
CA ILE A 69 13.52 0.60 -7.24
C ILE A 69 14.91 1.24 -7.04
N THR A 70 15.57 0.91 -5.94
CA THR A 70 16.92 1.32 -5.61
C THR A 70 17.91 0.15 -5.65
N ASP A 71 17.63 -0.88 -6.46
CA ASP A 71 18.58 -1.99 -6.59
C ASP A 71 19.97 -1.48 -7.03
N PRO A 72 21.05 -1.93 -6.39
CA PRO A 72 22.39 -1.49 -6.77
C PRO A 72 22.81 -1.95 -8.19
N ASN A 73 22.13 -2.94 -8.75
CA ASN A 73 22.25 -3.27 -10.15
C ASN A 73 21.28 -2.39 -10.98
N PRO A 74 21.80 -1.44 -11.79
CA PRO A 74 20.95 -0.49 -12.49
C PRO A 74 19.98 -1.15 -13.49
N LYS A 75 20.30 -2.32 -14.03
CA LYS A 75 19.41 -3.06 -14.93
C LYS A 75 18.18 -3.60 -14.18
N ILE A 76 18.37 -4.02 -12.94
CA ILE A 76 17.27 -4.52 -12.08
C ILE A 76 16.41 -3.34 -11.62
N ALA A 77 17.04 -2.25 -11.15
CA ALA A 77 16.33 -1.03 -10.78
C ALA A 77 15.48 -0.47 -11.94
N GLN A 78 16.04 -0.46 -13.16
CA GLN A 78 15.31 -0.04 -14.36
C GLN A 78 14.15 -0.97 -14.71
N ALA A 79 14.30 -2.30 -14.52
CA ALA A 79 13.22 -3.24 -14.76
C ALA A 79 12.05 -3.01 -13.78
N TYR A 80 12.34 -2.78 -12.49
CA TYR A 80 11.32 -2.44 -11.51
C TYR A 80 10.64 -1.08 -11.81
N LEU A 81 11.43 -0.07 -12.17
CA LEU A 81 10.87 1.22 -12.59
C LEU A 81 9.93 1.05 -13.79
N ALA A 82 10.33 0.29 -14.81
CA ALA A 82 9.49 0.00 -15.97
C ALA A 82 8.16 -0.65 -15.56
N SER A 83 8.19 -1.63 -14.65
CA SER A 83 6.98 -2.27 -14.13
C SER A 83 6.06 -1.29 -13.39
N VAL A 84 6.61 -0.36 -12.61
CA VAL A 84 5.83 0.71 -11.96
C VAL A 84 5.19 1.61 -13.01
N LEU A 85 5.91 2.01 -14.05
CA LEU A 85 5.39 2.86 -15.13
C LEU A 85 4.29 2.17 -15.94
N GLU A 86 4.42 0.87 -16.21
CA GLU A 86 3.37 0.04 -16.84
C GLU A 86 2.13 -0.03 -15.95
N SER A 87 2.31 -0.18 -14.62
CA SER A 87 1.21 -0.18 -13.65
C SER A 87 0.48 1.17 -13.63
N ILE A 88 1.20 2.28 -13.71
CA ILE A 88 0.62 3.64 -13.83
C ILE A 88 -0.20 3.76 -15.12
N ALA A 89 0.32 3.27 -16.25
CA ALA A 89 -0.39 3.33 -17.53
C ALA A 89 -1.70 2.52 -17.46
N LEU A 90 -1.66 1.30 -16.92
CA LEU A 90 -2.84 0.47 -16.70
C LEU A 90 -3.84 1.14 -15.76
N ALA A 91 -3.38 1.71 -14.65
CA ALA A 91 -4.22 2.41 -13.69
C ALA A 91 -4.96 3.58 -14.33
N LYS A 92 -4.26 4.40 -15.13
CA LYS A 92 -4.87 5.51 -15.89
C LYS A 92 -5.93 5.02 -16.86
N GLU A 93 -5.64 3.96 -17.60
CA GLU A 93 -6.58 3.38 -18.55
C GLU A 93 -7.77 2.72 -17.85
N ALA A 94 -7.57 2.05 -16.72
CA ALA A 94 -8.63 1.39 -15.95
C ALA A 94 -9.46 2.34 -15.09
N GLY A 95 -9.04 3.60 -14.90
CA GLY A 95 -9.70 4.55 -14.00
C GLY A 95 -9.37 4.33 -12.52
N ILE A 96 -8.29 3.61 -12.22
CA ILE A 96 -7.78 3.38 -10.87
C ILE A 96 -7.05 4.62 -10.40
N THR A 97 -7.29 5.05 -9.15
CA THR A 97 -6.74 6.31 -8.63
C THR A 97 -5.75 6.14 -7.48
N SER A 98 -5.57 4.93 -6.97
CA SER A 98 -4.66 4.65 -5.85
C SER A 98 -3.85 3.39 -6.11
N MET A 99 -2.56 3.50 -5.92
CA MET A 99 -1.60 2.40 -6.00
C MET A 99 -0.75 2.43 -4.74
N THR A 100 -0.48 1.26 -4.15
CA THR A 100 0.40 1.09 -2.99
C THR A 100 1.62 0.30 -3.42
N MET A 101 2.80 0.66 -2.90
CA MET A 101 4.02 -0.14 -3.01
C MET A 101 4.83 -0.10 -1.72
N HIS A 102 5.57 -1.16 -1.46
CA HIS A 102 6.53 -1.20 -0.37
C HIS A 102 7.79 -0.39 -0.70
N LEU A 103 8.38 0.22 0.32
CA LEU A 103 9.73 0.73 0.24
C LEU A 103 10.66 -0.23 0.98
N ILE A 104 11.47 -0.98 0.25
CA ILE A 104 12.35 -1.99 0.83
C ILE A 104 13.72 -1.45 1.21
N ASN A 105 14.33 -2.03 2.25
CA ASN A 105 15.59 -1.57 2.84
C ASN A 105 16.82 -1.73 1.93
N GLY A 106 16.69 -2.42 0.78
CA GLY A 106 17.82 -2.73 -0.10
C GLY A 106 18.77 -3.78 0.51
N VAL A 107 20.01 -3.77 0.07
CA VAL A 107 21.00 -4.80 0.44
C VAL A 107 21.53 -4.61 1.86
N VAL A 108 21.56 -5.72 2.60
CA VAL A 108 22.03 -5.79 3.99
C VAL A 108 23.21 -6.74 4.10
N PHE A 109 24.32 -6.29 4.67
CA PHE A 109 25.44 -7.13 5.05
C PHE A 109 25.33 -7.52 6.53
N THR A 110 25.35 -8.84 6.79
CA THR A 110 25.40 -9.36 8.15
C THR A 110 26.88 -9.55 8.55
N LEU A 111 27.35 -8.67 9.43
CA LEU A 111 28.67 -8.78 10.06
C LEU A 111 28.57 -9.59 11.36
N PRO A 112 29.70 -10.03 11.97
CA PRO A 112 29.66 -10.87 13.18
C PRO A 112 28.86 -10.30 14.34
N HIS A 113 28.76 -8.98 14.46
CA HIS A 113 28.11 -8.32 15.60
C HIS A 113 27.01 -7.33 15.22
N LYS A 114 26.76 -7.10 13.92
CA LYS A 114 25.74 -6.15 13.46
C LYS A 114 25.30 -6.41 12.01
N LYS A 115 24.11 -5.93 11.68
CA LYS A 115 23.68 -5.73 10.29
C LYS A 115 24.08 -4.32 9.83
N VAL A 116 24.47 -4.19 8.56
CA VAL A 116 24.81 -2.91 7.93
C VAL A 116 24.03 -2.81 6.63
N TYR A 117 23.17 -1.83 6.54
CA TYR A 117 22.49 -1.49 5.30
C TYR A 117 23.45 -0.75 4.37
N VAL A 118 23.48 -1.15 3.11
CA VAL A 118 24.44 -0.55 2.14
C VAL A 118 24.20 0.96 2.04
N TYR A 119 22.96 1.39 2.03
CA TYR A 119 22.60 2.80 1.86
C TYR A 119 22.86 3.68 3.09
N GLU A 120 23.09 3.10 4.28
CA GLU A 120 23.67 3.85 5.41
C GLU A 120 25.07 4.36 5.11
N LYS A 121 25.81 3.66 4.21
CA LYS A 121 27.16 4.03 3.77
C LYS A 121 27.15 4.92 2.53
N TYR A 122 26.08 4.87 1.74
CA TYR A 122 25.98 5.58 0.46
C TYR A 122 24.64 6.36 0.36
N PRO A 123 24.33 7.25 1.34
CA PRO A 123 23.03 7.93 1.37
C PRO A 123 22.83 8.82 0.15
N GLU A 124 23.85 9.55 -0.32
CA GLU A 124 23.71 10.42 -1.50
C GLU A 124 23.41 9.63 -2.78
N TYR A 125 23.98 8.43 -2.91
CA TYR A 125 23.66 7.55 -4.03
C TYR A 125 22.19 7.11 -3.95
N TYR A 126 21.72 6.68 -2.77
CA TYR A 126 20.33 6.34 -2.54
C TYR A 126 19.38 7.51 -2.88
N LEU A 127 19.67 8.70 -2.39
CA LEU A 127 18.86 9.88 -2.66
C LEU A 127 18.85 10.26 -4.16
N SER A 128 19.94 10.01 -4.88
CA SER A 128 19.98 10.22 -6.33
C SER A 128 19.02 9.28 -7.06
N LEU A 129 18.90 8.02 -6.64
CA LEU A 129 17.96 7.06 -7.19
C LEU A 129 16.50 7.45 -6.87
N MET A 130 16.25 7.93 -5.64
CA MET A 130 14.93 8.42 -5.24
C MET A 130 14.48 9.63 -6.07
N ARG A 131 15.39 10.56 -6.40
CA ARG A 131 15.07 11.70 -7.28
C ARG A 131 14.68 11.23 -8.67
N ILE A 132 15.44 10.30 -9.26
CA ILE A 132 15.12 9.72 -10.57
C ILE A 132 13.73 9.07 -10.53
N PHE A 133 13.48 8.22 -9.54
CA PHE A 133 12.17 7.55 -9.40
C PHE A 133 11.02 8.55 -9.24
N ARG A 134 11.19 9.56 -8.38
CA ARG A 134 10.20 10.64 -8.19
C ARG A 134 9.87 11.32 -9.52
N ASP A 135 10.88 11.71 -10.27
CA ASP A 135 10.71 12.50 -11.50
C ASP A 135 10.02 11.67 -12.59
N GLU A 136 10.42 10.41 -12.77
CA GLU A 136 9.81 9.47 -13.72
C GLU A 136 8.34 9.17 -13.37
N VAL A 137 8.04 8.88 -12.11
CA VAL A 137 6.66 8.64 -11.63
C VAL A 137 5.80 9.89 -11.78
N THR A 138 6.36 11.06 -11.42
CA THR A 138 5.64 12.33 -11.53
C THR A 138 5.27 12.62 -12.98
N GLN A 139 6.22 12.41 -13.90
CA GLN A 139 5.98 12.58 -15.34
C GLN A 139 4.94 11.59 -15.86
N ALA A 140 5.03 10.32 -15.47
CA ALA A 140 4.11 9.26 -15.96
C ALA A 140 2.67 9.49 -15.46
N ILE A 141 2.50 9.89 -14.22
CA ILE A 141 1.18 10.20 -13.66
C ILE A 141 0.63 11.48 -14.29
N GLY A 142 1.43 12.55 -14.38
CA GLY A 142 1.03 13.84 -14.95
C GLY A 142 -0.21 14.41 -14.24
N ASP A 143 -1.17 14.92 -15.00
CA ASP A 143 -2.42 15.51 -14.49
C ASP A 143 -3.51 14.47 -14.18
N SER A 144 -3.21 13.17 -14.26
CA SER A 144 -4.21 12.14 -13.95
C SER A 144 -4.49 12.08 -12.44
N PRO A 145 -5.64 11.54 -12.01
CA PRO A 145 -5.98 11.41 -10.59
C PRO A 145 -5.24 10.27 -9.88
N VAL A 146 -4.36 9.55 -10.57
CA VAL A 146 -3.57 8.45 -10.01
C VAL A 146 -2.61 8.97 -8.94
N ARG A 147 -2.48 8.23 -7.85
CA ARG A 147 -1.49 8.48 -6.80
C ARG A 147 -0.75 7.19 -6.47
N LEU A 148 0.58 7.28 -6.36
CA LEU A 148 1.43 6.21 -5.87
C LEU A 148 1.73 6.45 -4.38
N ASN A 149 1.44 5.49 -3.52
CA ASN A 149 1.61 5.61 -2.08
C ASN A 149 2.67 4.61 -1.60
N LEU A 150 3.60 5.08 -0.76
CA LEU A 150 4.63 4.24 -0.14
C LEU A 150 4.14 3.77 1.22
N GLU A 151 4.29 2.47 1.49
CA GLU A 151 3.77 1.83 2.70
C GLU A 151 4.85 1.61 3.77
N ASN A 152 4.47 1.75 5.03
CA ASN A 152 5.30 1.41 6.18
C ASN A 152 5.19 -0.09 6.50
N VAL A 153 6.22 -0.86 6.15
CA VAL A 153 6.19 -2.34 6.28
C VAL A 153 7.13 -2.91 7.34
N GLY A 154 8.15 -2.18 7.79
CA GLY A 154 9.15 -2.78 8.68
C GLY A 154 10.04 -1.81 9.44
N GLY A 155 9.69 -0.55 9.49
CA GLY A 155 10.49 0.54 10.06
C GLY A 155 11.40 1.17 9.00
N PHE A 156 11.26 2.48 8.80
CA PHE A 156 12.10 3.24 7.89
C PHE A 156 13.44 3.59 8.56
N ALA A 157 14.52 3.09 7.99
CA ALA A 157 15.86 3.57 8.36
C ALA A 157 16.03 5.05 8.00
N ASP A 158 17.00 5.75 8.62
CA ASP A 158 17.17 7.19 8.42
C ASP A 158 17.36 7.60 6.96
N TYR A 159 18.11 6.83 6.18
CA TYR A 159 18.27 7.09 4.73
C TYR A 159 16.96 6.89 3.96
N MET A 160 16.08 5.98 4.41
CA MET A 160 14.76 5.75 3.81
C MET A 160 13.82 6.93 4.10
N ARG A 161 13.84 7.46 5.31
CA ARG A 161 13.06 8.67 5.68
C ARG A 161 13.48 9.86 4.83
N GLN A 162 14.79 10.09 4.66
CA GLN A 162 15.30 11.11 3.75
C GLN A 162 14.86 10.87 2.29
N GLY A 163 14.86 9.62 1.84
CA GLY A 163 14.35 9.25 0.52
C GLY A 163 12.84 9.49 0.37
N LEU A 164 12.06 9.18 1.41
CA LEU A 164 10.62 9.48 1.44
C LEU A 164 10.38 10.99 1.40
N ASP A 165 11.15 11.80 2.13
CA ASP A 165 11.06 13.27 2.04
C ASP A 165 11.28 13.74 0.60
N VAL A 166 12.27 13.19 -0.11
CA VAL A 166 12.51 13.47 -1.53
C VAL A 166 11.31 13.05 -2.39
N LEU A 167 10.74 11.86 -2.18
CA LEU A 167 9.59 11.38 -2.94
C LEU A 167 8.35 12.25 -2.71
N LEU A 168 8.14 12.66 -1.46
CA LEU A 168 6.99 13.49 -1.06
C LEU A 168 7.07 14.95 -1.54
N GLU A 169 8.17 15.40 -2.14
CA GLU A 169 8.20 16.66 -2.89
C GLU A 169 7.24 16.62 -4.09
N SER A 170 6.93 15.43 -4.62
CA SER A 170 5.94 15.26 -5.69
C SER A 170 4.52 15.22 -5.13
N PRO A 171 3.56 15.99 -5.72
CA PRO A 171 2.17 15.98 -5.26
C PRO A 171 1.43 14.66 -5.59
N VAL A 172 1.94 13.87 -6.52
CA VAL A 172 1.32 12.60 -6.96
C VAL A 172 1.83 11.38 -6.19
N ILE A 173 2.81 11.58 -5.30
CA ILE A 173 3.31 10.53 -4.41
C ILE A 173 2.80 10.79 -2.99
N GLY A 174 2.28 9.77 -2.35
CA GLY A 174 1.72 9.82 -0.99
C GLY A 174 2.21 8.67 -0.13
N LEU A 175 1.51 8.46 0.98
CA LEU A 175 1.78 7.38 1.93
C LEU A 175 0.55 6.47 2.04
N THR A 176 0.81 5.18 2.16
CA THR A 176 -0.13 4.19 2.69
C THR A 176 0.25 3.95 4.15
N TYR A 177 -0.69 4.22 5.05
CA TYR A 177 -0.51 3.93 6.47
C TYR A 177 -1.03 2.54 6.80
N ASP A 178 -0.13 1.61 7.10
CA ASP A 178 -0.47 0.32 7.69
C ASP A 178 -0.35 0.39 9.21
N CYS A 179 -1.50 0.31 9.90
CA CYS A 179 -1.56 0.42 11.35
C CYS A 179 -1.10 -0.86 12.06
N GLY A 180 -1.27 -2.02 11.45
CA GLY A 180 -0.82 -3.29 11.99
C GLY A 180 0.69 -3.44 11.93
N HIS A 181 1.30 -3.12 10.80
CA HIS A 181 2.76 -3.07 10.66
C HIS A 181 3.37 -2.04 11.62
N ASN A 182 2.78 -0.84 11.73
CA ASN A 182 3.24 0.17 12.67
C ASN A 182 3.19 -0.34 14.12
N HIS A 183 2.13 -1.05 14.51
CA HIS A 183 2.01 -1.66 15.83
C HIS A 183 3.03 -2.77 16.06
N ARG A 184 3.15 -3.72 15.10
CA ARG A 184 4.10 -4.85 15.13
C ARG A 184 5.55 -4.41 15.33
N TYR A 185 5.93 -3.31 14.71
CA TYR A 185 7.26 -2.70 14.83
C TYR A 185 7.34 -1.61 15.88
N HIS A 186 6.48 -1.67 16.92
CA HIS A 186 6.52 -0.79 18.10
C HIS A 186 6.42 0.70 17.75
N ARG A 187 5.70 1.03 16.67
CA ARG A 187 5.45 2.41 16.22
C ARG A 187 6.73 3.20 15.90
N VAL A 188 7.78 2.52 15.44
CA VAL A 188 9.08 3.18 15.15
C VAL A 188 8.98 4.25 14.08
N ASP A 189 7.95 4.19 13.20
CA ASP A 189 7.72 5.16 12.13
C ASP A 189 6.72 6.25 12.51
N TRP A 190 6.18 6.21 13.75
CA TRP A 190 5.08 7.08 14.13
C TRP A 190 5.38 8.57 13.94
N ASP A 191 6.54 9.05 14.43
CA ASP A 191 6.91 10.47 14.33
C ASP A 191 6.98 10.93 12.86
N PHE A 192 7.47 10.07 11.96
CA PHE A 192 7.50 10.37 10.53
C PHE A 192 6.10 10.41 9.94
N LEU A 193 5.26 9.41 10.23
CA LEU A 193 3.90 9.31 9.72
C LEU A 193 3.01 10.45 10.25
N GLU A 194 3.14 10.79 11.53
CA GLU A 194 2.41 11.91 12.15
C GLU A 194 2.83 13.26 11.52
N GLY A 195 4.14 13.43 11.26
CA GLY A 195 4.67 14.63 10.60
C GLY A 195 4.21 14.79 9.14
N HIS A 196 3.78 13.69 8.49
CA HIS A 196 3.31 13.67 7.10
C HIS A 196 1.85 13.20 6.98
N ALA A 197 1.03 13.41 8.01
CA ALA A 197 -0.35 12.92 8.04
C ALA A 197 -1.21 13.42 6.87
N ASP A 198 -0.95 14.61 6.36
CA ASP A 198 -1.62 15.20 5.19
C ASP A 198 -1.25 14.52 3.86
N ARG A 199 -0.20 13.69 3.88
CA ARG A 199 0.25 12.91 2.72
C ARG A 199 -0.27 11.47 2.74
N ILE A 200 -0.93 11.03 3.83
CA ILE A 200 -1.55 9.72 3.94
C ILE A 200 -2.83 9.69 3.11
N ALA A 201 -2.78 9.02 1.96
CA ALA A 201 -3.90 8.96 1.01
C ALA A 201 -4.56 7.58 0.93
N HIS A 202 -3.96 6.58 1.55
CA HIS A 202 -4.43 5.19 1.61
C HIS A 202 -4.14 4.61 2.99
N MET A 203 -4.90 3.60 3.40
CA MET A 203 -4.71 2.93 4.69
C MET A 203 -4.87 1.43 4.52
N HIS A 204 -3.99 0.66 5.14
CA HIS A 204 -4.20 -0.74 5.45
C HIS A 204 -4.57 -0.86 6.93
N ILE A 205 -5.66 -1.57 7.21
CA ILE A 205 -6.16 -1.71 8.56
C ILE A 205 -6.45 -3.18 8.87
N HIS A 206 -5.80 -3.67 9.90
CA HIS A 206 -5.99 -4.98 10.49
C HIS A 206 -5.57 -4.93 11.96
N ASP A 207 -5.97 -5.91 12.75
CA ASP A 207 -5.50 -5.99 14.12
C ASP A 207 -4.17 -6.74 14.21
N CYS A 208 -3.46 -6.54 15.32
CA CYS A 208 -2.15 -7.13 15.55
C CYS A 208 -1.98 -7.47 17.02
N LYS A 209 -1.30 -8.59 17.32
CA LYS A 209 -0.93 -8.99 18.67
C LYS A 209 0.51 -9.49 18.71
N GLY A 210 1.40 -8.71 19.31
CA GLY A 210 2.83 -9.01 19.31
C GLY A 210 3.42 -9.04 17.89
N GLN A 211 3.83 -10.23 17.42
CA GLN A 211 4.37 -10.42 16.08
C GLN A 211 3.33 -10.96 15.08
N GLN A 212 2.11 -11.21 15.52
CA GLN A 212 1.03 -11.72 14.68
C GLN A 212 0.19 -10.56 14.19
N ASP A 213 0.29 -10.24 12.92
CA ASP A 213 -0.47 -9.23 12.18
C ASP A 213 -1.60 -9.84 11.33
N HIS A 214 -2.30 -9.00 10.58
CA HIS A 214 -3.45 -9.36 9.74
C HIS A 214 -4.58 -10.10 10.48
N LEU A 215 -4.74 -9.80 11.78
CA LEU A 215 -5.82 -10.36 12.59
C LEU A 215 -7.15 -9.65 12.32
N PRO A 216 -8.28 -10.36 12.48
CA PRO A 216 -9.59 -9.73 12.50
C PRO A 216 -9.70 -8.64 13.59
N PHE A 217 -10.49 -7.62 13.34
CA PHE A 217 -10.75 -6.54 14.30
C PHE A 217 -11.20 -7.08 15.67
N GLY A 218 -10.49 -6.69 16.71
CA GLY A 218 -10.75 -7.07 18.11
C GLY A 218 -10.13 -8.40 18.52
N ASP A 219 -9.27 -9.01 17.72
CA ASP A 219 -8.49 -10.21 18.07
C ASP A 219 -7.04 -9.85 18.45
N GLY A 220 -6.64 -8.60 18.28
CA GLY A 220 -5.35 -8.04 18.67
C GLY A 220 -5.46 -6.97 19.76
N ASP A 221 -4.44 -6.12 19.83
CA ASP A 221 -4.24 -5.13 20.88
C ASP A 221 -4.27 -3.68 20.34
N ILE A 222 -4.62 -3.45 19.06
CA ILE A 222 -4.63 -2.12 18.45
C ILE A 222 -5.91 -1.37 18.81
N ASP A 223 -5.77 -0.10 19.21
CA ASP A 223 -6.91 0.82 19.28
C ASP A 223 -7.28 1.28 17.86
N LEU A 224 -7.96 0.40 17.11
CA LEU A 224 -8.35 0.62 15.72
C LEU A 224 -9.20 1.89 15.54
N LEU A 225 -9.99 2.28 16.54
CA LEU A 225 -10.78 3.51 16.47
C LEU A 225 -9.87 4.75 16.48
N LYS A 226 -8.79 4.73 17.26
CA LYS A 226 -7.79 5.80 17.28
C LYS A 226 -7.05 5.87 15.95
N GLU A 227 -6.67 4.73 15.37
CA GLU A 227 -5.97 4.67 14.09
C GLU A 227 -6.85 5.21 12.94
N LEU A 228 -8.13 4.85 12.90
CA LEU A 228 -9.08 5.40 11.93
C LEU A 228 -9.23 6.92 12.07
N ARG A 229 -9.35 7.43 13.30
CA ARG A 229 -9.46 8.87 13.56
C ARG A 229 -8.21 9.65 13.14
N PHE A 230 -7.04 9.05 13.27
CA PHE A 230 -5.79 9.67 12.87
C PHE A 230 -5.77 10.04 11.37
N VAL A 231 -6.26 9.13 10.53
CA VAL A 231 -6.25 9.31 9.07
C VAL A 231 -7.54 9.92 8.49
N GLU A 232 -8.62 10.01 9.28
CA GLU A 232 -9.98 10.34 8.83
C GLU A 232 -10.05 11.62 7.97
N LYS A 233 -9.23 12.62 8.26
CA LYS A 233 -9.26 13.91 7.57
C LYS A 233 -8.64 13.87 6.16
N HIS A 234 -7.72 12.95 5.91
CA HIS A 234 -6.88 12.97 4.72
C HIS A 234 -7.03 11.70 3.89
N CYS A 235 -7.38 10.59 4.51
CA CYS A 235 -7.48 9.30 3.87
C CYS A 235 -8.92 8.93 3.52
N PRO A 236 -9.28 8.86 2.22
CA PRO A 236 -10.66 8.58 1.80
C PRO A 236 -11.04 7.11 1.89
N ARG A 237 -10.07 6.19 2.03
CA ARG A 237 -10.28 4.74 1.93
C ARG A 237 -9.34 3.93 2.81
N ALA A 238 -9.81 2.76 3.26
CA ALA A 238 -9.02 1.80 4.01
C ALA A 238 -9.28 0.37 3.50
N VAL A 239 -8.21 -0.39 3.28
CA VAL A 239 -8.25 -1.82 3.00
C VAL A 239 -8.30 -2.58 4.32
N ILE A 240 -9.31 -3.43 4.49
CA ILE A 240 -9.35 -4.40 5.59
C ILE A 240 -8.40 -5.55 5.22
N GLU A 241 -7.15 -5.44 5.64
CA GLU A 241 -6.08 -6.31 5.17
C GLU A 241 -5.94 -7.58 6.01
N VAL A 242 -6.96 -8.43 5.96
CA VAL A 242 -6.92 -9.79 6.47
C VAL A 242 -6.77 -10.79 5.32
N LYS A 243 -6.22 -11.97 5.59
CA LYS A 243 -5.72 -12.86 4.54
C LYS A 243 -6.70 -13.98 4.13
N THR A 244 -7.89 -14.06 4.77
CA THR A 244 -8.92 -15.08 4.46
C THR A 244 -10.33 -14.49 4.40
N ALA A 245 -11.22 -15.13 3.65
CA ALA A 245 -12.63 -14.74 3.57
C ALA A 245 -13.32 -14.81 4.93
N GLU A 246 -13.02 -15.81 5.74
CA GLU A 246 -13.57 -15.96 7.10
C GLU A 246 -13.15 -14.79 8.00
N ALA A 247 -11.85 -14.44 8.02
CA ALA A 247 -11.33 -13.32 8.80
C ALA A 247 -11.95 -11.99 8.34
N LEU A 248 -12.16 -11.82 7.03
CA LEU A 248 -12.81 -10.65 6.46
C LEU A 248 -14.27 -10.54 6.90
N GLU A 249 -15.04 -11.63 6.84
CA GLU A 249 -16.42 -11.68 7.30
C GLU A 249 -16.55 -11.34 8.80
N VAL A 250 -15.64 -11.88 9.62
CA VAL A 250 -15.58 -11.56 11.06
C VAL A 250 -15.33 -10.07 11.26
N THR A 251 -14.36 -9.51 10.52
CA THR A 251 -13.97 -8.10 10.62
C THR A 251 -15.11 -7.18 10.18
N VAL A 252 -15.74 -7.46 9.04
CA VAL A 252 -16.85 -6.64 8.53
C VAL A 252 -18.05 -6.65 9.49
N ARG A 253 -18.39 -7.80 10.12
CA ARG A 253 -19.43 -7.84 11.17
C ARG A 253 -19.08 -6.98 12.38
N ARG A 254 -17.80 -6.79 12.69
CA ARG A 254 -17.32 -5.98 13.83
C ARG A 254 -17.13 -4.50 13.47
N LEU A 255 -16.95 -4.19 12.17
CA LEU A 255 -16.65 -2.84 11.66
C LEU A 255 -17.57 -1.72 12.20
N PRO A 256 -18.92 -1.90 12.35
CA PRO A 256 -19.79 -0.86 12.88
C PRO A 256 -19.43 -0.36 14.29
N ARG A 257 -18.65 -1.12 15.07
CA ARG A 257 -18.17 -0.71 16.40
C ARG A 257 -17.03 0.31 16.32
N TYR A 258 -16.36 0.37 15.18
CA TYR A 258 -15.19 1.23 14.94
C TYR A 258 -15.51 2.42 14.04
N GLN A 259 -16.70 2.46 13.44
CA GLN A 259 -17.17 3.63 12.72
C GLN A 259 -17.71 4.65 13.69
N THR A 260 -17.22 5.90 13.63
CA THR A 260 -17.77 7.00 14.39
C THR A 260 -19.20 7.23 13.92
N LYS A 261 -20.18 7.14 14.83
CA LYS A 261 -21.51 7.66 14.53
C LYS A 261 -21.36 9.15 14.28
N GLU A 262 -21.68 9.60 13.07
CA GLU A 262 -21.87 11.02 12.81
C GLU A 262 -22.80 11.57 13.90
N ARG A 263 -22.33 12.55 14.65
CA ARG A 263 -23.14 13.30 15.60
C ARG A 263 -23.68 14.54 14.92
#